data_33fa3cd13e893864b052251522345240
#
_entry.id   33fa3cd13e893864b052251522345240
#
_cell.length_a   1.000
_cell.length_b   1.000
_cell.length_c   1.000
_cell.angle_alpha   90.00
_cell.angle_beta   90.00
_cell.angle_gamma   90.00
#
_symmetry.space_group_name_H-M   'P 1'
#
loop_
_entity.id
_entity.type
_entity.pdbx_description
1 polymer ?
#
loop_
_entity_poly.entity_id
_entity_poly.type
_entity_poly.pdbx_seq_one_letter_code
_entity_poly.pdbx_strand_id
1 'polypeptide(L)'
;MDDFQQRINEWSDWQGLQLNAGAFEPVIQNIYASENEPYKTPEPVADKLAARFTVGPTQIAIFPPSEVIPQTRAYYQAERFGLTRMARLSLGTPRLLHAGFIFDKYQFYYVIYQPLQGLTLTEFCATAKPLAKSTLGRQIGTMLTRLNTEVPAFGPTAAQSTEWDTLGPDFVAERTAWLQVHTVTPNQFVHGNLVGGNLIVTSGELGLQRFSAAHQAAKQTELVPLILQAFNDDTDLLAGFKETYQTDDLEKDLLLGLLLRVDGPQQIQALHPGAPVTLAAVQQVIAQRLS
;
A
#
# COMPACT_ATOMS: atom_id res chain seq x y z
N MET A 1 5.17 -35.33 7.46
CA MET A 1 3.92 -34.87 8.10
C MET A 1 3.92 -33.37 7.86
N ASP A 2 2.82 -32.81 7.37
CA ASP A 2 2.77 -31.36 7.07
C ASP A 2 2.84 -30.57 8.39
N ASP A 3 3.61 -29.49 8.40
CA ASP A 3 3.74 -28.61 9.56
C ASP A 3 2.47 -27.78 9.75
N PHE A 4 1.85 -27.34 8.66
CA PHE A 4 0.59 -26.60 8.68
C PHE A 4 -0.62 -27.53 8.68
N GLN A 5 -1.37 -27.57 9.77
CA GLN A 5 -2.48 -28.51 9.95
C GLN A 5 -3.84 -27.96 9.53
N GLN A 6 -3.98 -26.63 9.46
CA GLN A 6 -5.28 -26.01 9.20
C GLN A 6 -5.70 -26.21 7.74
N ARG A 7 -7.00 -26.11 7.50
CA ARG A 7 -7.58 -26.16 6.17
C ARG A 7 -7.94 -24.75 5.72
N ILE A 8 -7.53 -24.39 4.49
CA ILE A 8 -7.80 -23.11 3.87
C ILE A 8 -8.45 -23.40 2.52
N ASN A 9 -9.75 -23.12 2.38
CA ASN A 9 -10.49 -23.32 1.14
C ASN A 9 -10.85 -21.99 0.47
N GLU A 10 -11.05 -20.93 1.29
CA GLU A 10 -11.51 -19.64 0.80
C GLU A 10 -10.85 -18.49 1.59
N TRP A 11 -11.10 -17.26 1.14
CA TRP A 11 -10.52 -16.07 1.74
C TRP A 11 -10.90 -15.88 3.21
N SER A 12 -12.12 -16.21 3.59
CA SER A 12 -12.59 -16.13 4.98
C SER A 12 -11.81 -17.06 5.92
N ASP A 13 -11.44 -18.28 5.46
CA ASP A 13 -10.60 -19.20 6.24
C ASP A 13 -9.22 -18.57 6.49
N TRP A 14 -8.62 -17.98 5.44
CA TRP A 14 -7.35 -17.28 5.55
C TRP A 14 -7.42 -16.12 6.54
N GLN A 15 -8.44 -15.25 6.41
CA GLN A 15 -8.63 -14.11 7.31
C GLN A 15 -8.75 -14.57 8.78
N GLY A 16 -9.45 -15.65 9.04
CA GLY A 16 -9.60 -16.24 10.40
C GLY A 16 -8.28 -16.75 10.97
N LEU A 17 -7.31 -17.08 10.12
CA LEU A 17 -6.02 -17.61 10.53
C LEU A 17 -4.89 -16.56 10.62
N GLN A 18 -5.01 -15.43 9.93
CA GLN A 18 -3.93 -14.43 9.82
C GLN A 18 -3.29 -14.00 11.14
N LEU A 19 -4.08 -13.98 12.23
CA LEU A 19 -3.59 -13.60 13.56
C LEU A 19 -3.39 -14.83 14.49
N ASN A 20 -3.54 -16.04 13.98
CA ASN A 20 -3.37 -17.26 14.78
C ASN A 20 -1.91 -17.73 14.73
N ALA A 21 -1.08 -17.20 15.64
CA ALA A 21 0.32 -17.57 15.73
C ALA A 21 0.52 -19.09 15.87
N GLY A 22 -0.29 -19.78 16.67
CA GLY A 22 -0.18 -21.22 16.89
C GLY A 22 -0.41 -22.05 15.62
N ALA A 23 -1.24 -21.56 14.67
CA ALA A 23 -1.44 -22.23 13.39
C ALA A 23 -0.21 -22.17 12.47
N PHE A 24 0.54 -21.08 12.54
CA PHE A 24 1.72 -20.84 11.71
C PHE A 24 3.06 -21.16 12.40
N GLU A 25 3.06 -21.36 13.71
CA GLU A 25 4.30 -21.56 14.49
C GLU A 25 5.19 -22.67 13.93
N PRO A 26 4.71 -23.89 13.61
CA PRO A 26 5.55 -24.93 13.07
C PRO A 26 6.17 -24.58 11.70
N VAL A 27 5.39 -23.95 10.82
CA VAL A 27 5.87 -23.48 9.50
C VAL A 27 6.92 -22.38 9.65
N ILE A 28 6.69 -21.40 10.55
CA ILE A 28 7.64 -20.32 10.83
C ILE A 28 8.94 -20.90 11.40
N GLN A 29 8.85 -21.85 12.34
CA GLN A 29 10.02 -22.50 12.92
C GLN A 29 10.86 -23.21 11.84
N ASN A 30 10.22 -23.92 10.92
CA ASN A 30 10.90 -24.60 9.81
C ASN A 30 11.56 -23.57 8.86
N ILE A 31 10.86 -22.49 8.51
CA ILE A 31 11.42 -21.40 7.68
C ILE A 31 12.66 -20.80 8.36
N TYR A 32 12.57 -20.42 9.63
CA TYR A 32 13.69 -19.83 10.35
C TYR A 32 14.89 -20.77 10.48
N ALA A 33 14.64 -22.08 10.67
CA ALA A 33 15.68 -23.09 10.67
C ALA A 33 16.36 -23.21 9.30
N SER A 34 15.57 -23.21 8.21
CA SER A 34 16.09 -23.31 6.84
C SER A 34 16.91 -22.09 6.40
N GLU A 35 16.55 -20.90 6.90
CA GLU A 35 17.24 -19.64 6.60
C GLU A 35 18.39 -19.36 7.61
N ASN A 36 18.60 -20.26 8.57
CA ASN A 36 19.62 -20.10 9.63
C ASN A 36 19.45 -18.80 10.44
N GLU A 37 18.19 -18.41 10.70
CA GLU A 37 17.83 -17.24 11.48
C GLU A 37 17.44 -17.62 12.92
N PRO A 38 17.72 -16.77 13.93
CA PRO A 38 17.32 -17.02 15.30
C PRO A 38 15.81 -17.04 15.46
N TYR A 39 15.27 -18.15 15.94
CA TYR A 39 13.85 -18.30 16.20
C TYR A 39 13.45 -17.80 17.58
N LYS A 40 12.29 -17.15 17.66
CA LYS A 40 11.52 -16.86 18.87
C LYS A 40 10.03 -17.08 18.61
N THR A 41 9.26 -17.28 19.65
CA THR A 41 7.79 -17.43 19.53
C THR A 41 7.20 -16.27 18.73
N PRO A 42 6.41 -16.56 17.67
CA PRO A 42 5.84 -15.54 16.82
C PRO A 42 4.70 -14.78 17.52
N GLU A 43 4.72 -13.45 17.39
CA GLU A 43 3.66 -12.55 17.84
C GLU A 43 2.92 -11.99 16.64
N PRO A 44 1.56 -12.08 16.57
CA PRO A 44 0.81 -11.66 15.39
C PRO A 44 0.84 -10.14 15.20
N VAL A 45 0.94 -9.72 13.95
CA VAL A 45 0.86 -8.33 13.53
C VAL A 45 -0.27 -8.17 12.53
N ALA A 46 -1.18 -7.22 12.75
CA ALA A 46 -2.31 -7.00 11.87
C ALA A 46 -1.85 -6.61 10.45
N ASP A 47 -2.40 -7.31 9.46
CA ASP A 47 -2.19 -7.06 8.03
C ASP A 47 -3.48 -7.40 7.28
N LYS A 48 -3.71 -6.79 6.11
CA LYS A 48 -4.92 -7.02 5.32
C LYS A 48 -4.80 -8.21 4.35
N LEU A 49 -3.57 -8.64 4.05
CA LEU A 49 -3.31 -9.67 3.04
C LEU A 49 -2.51 -10.84 3.62
N ALA A 50 -1.31 -10.56 4.14
CA ALA A 50 -0.39 -11.58 4.65
C ALA A 50 -0.69 -11.95 6.11
N ALA A 51 -0.40 -13.17 6.50
CA ALA A 51 -0.22 -13.53 7.90
C ALA A 51 1.17 -13.03 8.33
N ARG A 52 1.20 -12.04 9.22
CA ARG A 52 2.43 -11.33 9.59
C ARG A 52 2.73 -11.54 11.07
N PHE A 53 3.99 -11.83 11.39
CA PHE A 53 4.41 -12.11 12.75
C PHE A 53 5.74 -11.43 13.06
N THR A 54 5.87 -10.91 14.28
CA THR A 54 7.15 -10.53 14.85
C THR A 54 7.79 -11.76 15.45
N VAL A 55 9.07 -12.02 15.10
CA VAL A 55 9.86 -13.15 15.57
C VAL A 55 11.18 -12.60 16.09
N GLY A 56 11.22 -12.22 17.36
CA GLY A 56 12.35 -11.55 17.97
C GLY A 56 12.67 -10.20 17.30
N PRO A 57 13.87 -9.99 16.73
CA PRO A 57 14.23 -8.72 16.09
C PRO A 57 13.72 -8.59 14.64
N THR A 58 13.09 -9.63 14.10
CA THR A 58 12.65 -9.70 12.71
C THR A 58 11.13 -9.77 12.60
N GLN A 59 10.62 -9.59 11.41
CA GLN A 59 9.23 -9.91 11.05
C GLN A 59 9.22 -10.84 9.84
N ILE A 60 8.23 -11.74 9.82
CA ILE A 60 7.91 -12.57 8.68
C ILE A 60 6.51 -12.22 8.16
N ALA A 61 6.38 -12.12 6.85
CA ALA A 61 5.10 -12.08 6.15
C ALA A 61 4.94 -13.37 5.36
N ILE A 62 3.88 -14.12 5.62
CA ILE A 62 3.49 -15.34 4.89
C ILE A 62 2.28 -14.98 4.04
N PHE A 63 2.36 -15.23 2.74
CA PHE A 63 1.29 -14.89 1.80
C PHE A 63 0.27 -16.03 1.70
N PRO A 64 -1.02 -15.71 1.44
CA PRO A 64 -2.06 -16.71 1.30
C PRO A 64 -1.71 -17.70 0.18
N PRO A 65 -2.14 -18.97 0.24
CA PRO A 65 -1.90 -19.93 -0.82
C PRO A 65 -2.62 -19.57 -2.12
N SER A 66 -2.12 -20.06 -3.25
CA SER A 66 -2.66 -19.75 -4.59
C SER A 66 -4.09 -20.22 -4.80
N GLU A 67 -4.52 -21.21 -4.04
CA GLU A 67 -5.88 -21.74 -4.01
C GLU A 67 -6.90 -20.70 -3.51
N VAL A 68 -6.44 -19.77 -2.69
CA VAL A 68 -7.26 -18.68 -2.12
C VAL A 68 -7.10 -17.40 -2.92
N ILE A 69 -5.87 -17.05 -3.27
CA ILE A 69 -5.55 -15.89 -4.10
C ILE A 69 -4.67 -16.33 -5.28
N PRO A 70 -5.19 -16.47 -6.50
CA PRO A 70 -4.41 -16.90 -7.65
C PRO A 70 -3.17 -16.02 -7.93
N GLN A 71 -3.22 -14.73 -7.55
CA GLN A 71 -2.11 -13.79 -7.72
C GLN A 71 -1.13 -13.73 -6.54
N THR A 72 -1.16 -14.68 -5.61
CA THR A 72 -0.32 -14.64 -4.39
C THR A 72 1.17 -14.43 -4.69
N ARG A 73 1.68 -15.06 -5.75
CA ARG A 73 3.07 -14.87 -6.21
C ARG A 73 3.36 -13.43 -6.62
N ALA A 74 2.40 -12.75 -7.24
CA ALA A 74 2.57 -11.35 -7.65
C ALA A 74 2.63 -10.42 -6.43
N TYR A 75 1.81 -10.65 -5.40
CA TYR A 75 1.88 -9.91 -4.14
C TYR A 75 3.22 -10.12 -3.41
N TYR A 76 3.69 -11.35 -3.33
CA TYR A 76 5.01 -11.67 -2.78
C TYR A 76 6.14 -10.97 -3.55
N GLN A 77 6.10 -11.03 -4.89
CA GLN A 77 7.09 -10.38 -5.74
C GLN A 77 7.06 -8.85 -5.58
N ALA A 78 5.88 -8.26 -5.43
CA ALA A 78 5.69 -6.83 -5.19
C ALA A 78 6.32 -6.40 -3.86
N GLU A 79 6.09 -7.14 -2.77
CA GLU A 79 6.72 -6.88 -1.47
C GLU A 79 8.24 -6.89 -1.59
N ARG A 80 8.80 -7.93 -2.16
CA ARG A 80 10.25 -8.07 -2.35
C ARG A 80 10.84 -6.98 -3.24
N PHE A 81 10.15 -6.66 -4.36
CA PHE A 81 10.60 -5.64 -5.30
C PHE A 81 10.58 -4.26 -4.65
N GLY A 82 9.50 -3.90 -3.94
CA GLY A 82 9.37 -2.63 -3.24
C GLY A 82 10.47 -2.42 -2.19
N LEU A 83 10.69 -3.40 -1.30
CA LEU A 83 11.77 -3.36 -0.31
C LEU A 83 13.14 -3.16 -0.97
N THR A 84 13.43 -3.92 -2.03
CA THR A 84 14.71 -3.83 -2.75
C THR A 84 14.86 -2.49 -3.46
N ARG A 85 13.78 -1.97 -4.07
CA ARG A 85 13.80 -0.66 -4.75
C ARG A 85 14.07 0.49 -3.78
N MET A 86 13.36 0.52 -2.66
CA MET A 86 13.57 1.54 -1.62
C MET A 86 15.01 1.55 -1.14
N ALA A 87 15.57 0.37 -0.83
CA ALA A 87 16.96 0.24 -0.41
C ALA A 87 17.95 0.76 -1.48
N ARG A 88 17.73 0.43 -2.76
CA ARG A 88 18.56 0.93 -3.89
C ARG A 88 18.48 2.44 -4.06
N LEU A 89 17.33 3.03 -3.77
CA LEU A 89 17.13 4.48 -3.80
C LEU A 89 17.63 5.17 -2.50
N SER A 90 18.19 4.42 -1.55
CA SER A 90 18.57 4.93 -0.23
C SER A 90 17.41 5.66 0.46
N LEU A 91 16.22 5.07 0.38
CA LEU A 91 15.01 5.52 1.07
C LEU A 91 14.73 4.60 2.26
N GLY A 92 14.16 5.14 3.34
CA GLY A 92 13.84 4.39 4.54
C GLY A 92 12.88 3.22 4.24
N THR A 93 13.28 2.00 4.61
CA THR A 93 12.48 0.78 4.40
C THR A 93 12.94 -0.33 5.33
N PRO A 94 12.09 -1.31 5.70
CA PRO A 94 12.53 -2.52 6.37
C PRO A 94 13.66 -3.19 5.58
N ARG A 95 14.67 -3.69 6.29
CA ARG A 95 15.78 -4.38 5.64
C ARG A 95 15.39 -5.82 5.30
N LEU A 96 15.25 -6.12 4.02
CA LEU A 96 15.01 -7.47 3.54
C LEU A 96 16.18 -8.38 3.96
N LEU A 97 15.87 -9.49 4.62
CA LEU A 97 16.83 -10.54 5.00
C LEU A 97 16.68 -11.73 4.05
N HIS A 98 15.51 -12.35 4.04
CA HIS A 98 15.22 -13.52 3.23
C HIS A 98 13.89 -13.39 2.50
N ALA A 99 13.76 -14.09 1.38
CA ALA A 99 12.52 -14.18 0.64
C ALA A 99 12.50 -15.49 -0.14
N GLY A 100 11.46 -16.28 0.04
CA GLY A 100 11.39 -17.61 -0.53
C GLY A 100 9.97 -18.17 -0.55
N PHE A 101 9.91 -19.48 -0.63
CA PHE A 101 8.67 -20.23 -0.48
C PHE A 101 8.96 -21.55 0.24
N ILE A 102 7.96 -22.09 0.90
CA ILE A 102 8.00 -23.41 1.50
C ILE A 102 6.85 -24.25 0.91
N PHE A 103 7.16 -25.50 0.58
CA PHE A 103 6.15 -26.50 0.28
C PHE A 103 5.81 -27.26 1.54
N ASP A 104 4.54 -27.19 1.91
CA ASP A 104 3.93 -27.93 2.96
C ASP A 104 2.56 -28.42 2.47
N LYS A 105 1.54 -28.50 3.27
CA LYS A 105 0.16 -28.75 2.83
C LYS A 105 -0.28 -27.78 1.72
N TYR A 106 0.23 -26.57 1.79
CA TYR A 106 0.10 -25.52 0.76
C TYR A 106 1.48 -25.01 0.37
N GLN A 107 1.58 -24.37 -0.79
CA GLN A 107 2.75 -23.56 -1.11
C GLN A 107 2.58 -22.16 -0.49
N PHE A 108 3.41 -21.82 0.49
CA PHE A 108 3.45 -20.49 1.07
C PHE A 108 4.68 -19.73 0.57
N TYR A 109 4.48 -18.53 0.03
CA TYR A 109 5.55 -17.56 -0.15
C TYR A 109 5.76 -16.78 1.14
N TYR A 110 7.02 -16.41 1.44
CA TYR A 110 7.36 -15.63 2.61
C TYR A 110 8.44 -14.59 2.35
N VAL A 111 8.45 -13.57 3.20
CA VAL A 111 9.49 -12.55 3.27
C VAL A 111 9.87 -12.35 4.73
N ILE A 112 11.16 -12.43 5.05
CA ILE A 112 11.71 -12.09 6.37
C ILE A 112 12.48 -10.79 6.26
N TYR A 113 12.22 -9.86 7.17
CA TYR A 113 12.88 -8.56 7.19
C TYR A 113 13.06 -8.02 8.62
N GLN A 114 14.02 -7.14 8.76
CA GLN A 114 14.16 -6.33 9.98
C GLN A 114 13.26 -5.09 9.84
N PRO A 115 12.25 -4.92 10.71
CA PRO A 115 11.28 -3.84 10.59
C PRO A 115 11.92 -2.47 10.87
N LEU A 116 11.31 -1.42 10.31
CA LEU A 116 11.60 -0.06 10.72
C LEU A 116 11.11 0.16 12.16
N GLN A 117 11.93 0.84 12.95
CA GLN A 117 11.57 1.26 14.30
C GLN A 117 11.12 2.72 14.26
N GLY A 118 9.90 3.01 14.67
CA GLY A 118 9.37 4.38 14.64
C GLY A 118 7.86 4.43 14.87
N LEU A 119 7.31 5.63 14.74
CA LEU A 119 5.87 5.87 14.79
C LEU A 119 5.29 5.78 13.38
N THR A 120 4.08 5.30 13.25
CA THR A 120 3.30 5.49 12.02
C THR A 120 3.06 6.98 11.78
N LEU A 121 2.81 7.38 10.53
CA LEU A 121 2.46 8.77 10.23
C LEU A 121 1.27 9.25 11.08
N THR A 122 0.27 8.39 11.25
CA THR A 122 -0.92 8.69 12.06
C THR A 122 -0.54 8.97 13.53
N GLU A 123 0.28 8.12 14.13
CA GLU A 123 0.76 8.31 15.51
C GLU A 123 1.64 9.54 15.66
N PHE A 124 2.52 9.79 14.70
CA PHE A 124 3.38 10.98 14.67
C PHE A 124 2.54 12.25 14.61
N CYS A 125 1.57 12.34 13.69
CA CYS A 125 0.72 13.52 13.50
C CYS A 125 -0.16 13.82 14.70
N ALA A 126 -0.51 12.83 15.52
CA ALA A 126 -1.31 13.03 16.73
C ALA A 126 -0.60 13.94 17.76
N THR A 127 0.73 14.01 17.77
CA THR A 127 1.50 14.77 18.75
C THR A 127 2.49 15.78 18.15
N ALA A 128 2.73 15.71 16.83
CA ALA A 128 3.69 16.56 16.15
C ALA A 128 3.22 18.02 16.04
N LYS A 129 4.17 18.94 16.14
CA LYS A 129 3.93 20.37 15.91
C LYS A 129 3.80 20.69 14.41
N PRO A 130 3.12 21.78 14.03
CA PRO A 130 2.92 22.20 12.63
C PRO A 130 4.20 22.18 11.78
N LEU A 131 5.28 22.74 12.26
CA LEU A 131 6.55 22.77 11.53
C LEU A 131 7.11 21.36 11.27
N ALA A 132 6.97 20.42 12.21
CA ALA A 132 7.43 19.04 12.03
C ALA A 132 6.57 18.31 10.98
N LYS A 133 5.24 18.55 10.98
CA LYS A 133 4.33 18.02 9.98
C LYS A 133 4.64 18.55 8.58
N SER A 134 4.82 19.88 8.43
CA SER A 134 5.19 20.50 7.16
C SER A 134 6.55 19.97 6.65
N THR A 135 7.53 19.78 7.54
CA THR A 135 8.81 19.17 7.18
C THR A 135 8.64 17.74 6.68
N LEU A 136 7.79 16.95 7.34
CA LEU A 136 7.49 15.58 6.92
C LEU A 136 6.73 15.55 5.58
N GLY A 137 5.80 16.48 5.36
CA GLY A 137 5.12 16.66 4.08
C GLY A 137 6.13 16.86 2.92
N ARG A 138 7.14 17.72 3.11
CA ARG A 138 8.24 17.91 2.14
C ARG A 138 9.02 16.61 1.87
N GLN A 139 9.31 15.85 2.93
CA GLN A 139 9.99 14.56 2.78
C GLN A 139 9.14 13.57 1.96
N ILE A 140 7.82 13.52 2.18
CA ILE A 140 6.90 12.67 1.42
C ILE A 140 6.92 13.06 -0.06
N GLY A 141 6.78 14.34 -0.40
CA GLY A 141 6.81 14.81 -1.78
C GLY A 141 8.14 14.47 -2.49
N THR A 142 9.27 14.72 -1.82
CA THR A 142 10.60 14.37 -2.34
C THR A 142 10.76 12.86 -2.52
N MET A 143 10.30 12.06 -1.56
CA MET A 143 10.36 10.60 -1.63
C MET A 143 9.56 10.06 -2.81
N LEU A 144 8.32 10.53 -3.01
CA LEU A 144 7.48 10.08 -4.13
C LEU A 144 8.08 10.45 -5.48
N THR A 145 8.65 11.64 -5.62
CA THR A 145 9.35 12.05 -6.86
C THR A 145 10.47 11.07 -7.22
N ARG A 146 11.21 10.54 -6.23
CA ARG A 146 12.27 9.56 -6.45
C ARG A 146 11.73 8.14 -6.67
N LEU A 147 10.62 7.80 -6.04
CA LEU A 147 10.04 6.46 -6.06
C LEU A 147 9.22 6.19 -7.32
N ASN A 148 8.36 7.14 -7.71
CA ASN A 148 7.42 7.02 -8.83
C ASN A 148 8.10 7.23 -10.20
N THR A 149 9.21 6.55 -10.45
CA THR A 149 9.87 6.53 -11.75
C THR A 149 9.54 5.26 -12.51
N GLU A 150 9.86 5.26 -13.79
CA GLU A 150 9.55 4.15 -14.70
C GLU A 150 10.10 2.81 -14.23
N VAL A 151 9.29 1.76 -14.40
CA VAL A 151 9.61 0.38 -14.05
C VAL A 151 9.01 -0.57 -15.08
N PRO A 152 9.59 -1.77 -15.28
CA PRO A 152 8.93 -2.84 -16.02
C PRO A 152 7.66 -3.30 -15.32
N ALA A 153 6.79 -4.00 -16.04
CA ALA A 153 5.56 -4.57 -15.47
C ALA A 153 5.87 -5.50 -14.30
N PHE A 154 5.25 -5.27 -13.17
CA PHE A 154 5.37 -6.07 -11.94
C PHE A 154 4.15 -5.90 -11.04
N GLY A 155 4.05 -6.75 -10.04
CA GLY A 155 3.01 -6.69 -9.01
C GLY A 155 1.67 -7.29 -9.44
N PRO A 156 0.67 -7.26 -8.56
CA PRO A 156 -0.65 -7.77 -8.86
C PRO A 156 -1.34 -6.91 -9.91
N THR A 157 -2.02 -7.56 -10.85
CA THR A 157 -2.85 -6.86 -11.82
C THR A 157 -4.16 -6.48 -11.15
N ALA A 158 -4.47 -5.19 -11.12
CA ALA A 158 -5.76 -4.72 -10.66
C ALA A 158 -6.87 -5.24 -11.60
N ALA A 159 -7.89 -5.86 -11.02
CA ALA A 159 -9.11 -6.13 -11.77
C ALA A 159 -9.73 -4.80 -12.23
N GLN A 160 -10.35 -4.78 -13.41
CA GLN A 160 -11.13 -3.59 -13.80
C GLN A 160 -12.32 -3.47 -12.86
N SER A 161 -12.59 -2.27 -12.37
CA SER A 161 -13.79 -2.03 -11.58
C SER A 161 -15.03 -2.10 -12.46
N THR A 162 -15.96 -2.95 -12.09
CA THR A 162 -17.31 -3.00 -12.68
C THR A 162 -18.27 -2.03 -11.99
N GLU A 163 -17.81 -1.34 -10.94
CA GLU A 163 -18.67 -0.53 -10.09
C GLU A 163 -18.83 0.93 -10.54
N TRP A 164 -18.18 1.31 -11.66
CA TRP A 164 -18.37 2.64 -12.24
C TRP A 164 -19.82 2.96 -12.58
N ASP A 165 -20.58 1.95 -12.99
CA ASP A 165 -21.99 2.09 -13.32
C ASP A 165 -22.86 2.49 -12.11
N THR A 166 -22.37 2.28 -10.89
CA THR A 166 -23.07 2.69 -9.66
C THR A 166 -23.13 4.21 -9.48
N LEU A 167 -22.25 4.95 -10.16
CA LEU A 167 -22.22 6.42 -10.17
C LEU A 167 -23.17 7.04 -11.22
N GLY A 168 -23.80 6.20 -12.05
CA GLY A 168 -24.73 6.60 -13.08
C GLY A 168 -24.10 6.81 -14.47
N PRO A 169 -24.92 6.69 -15.54
CA PRO A 169 -24.42 6.73 -16.91
C PRO A 169 -23.79 8.07 -17.31
N ASP A 170 -24.29 9.18 -16.77
CA ASP A 170 -23.75 10.51 -17.06
C ASP A 170 -22.33 10.64 -16.51
N PHE A 171 -22.09 10.20 -15.27
CA PHE A 171 -20.76 10.19 -14.68
C PHE A 171 -19.79 9.31 -15.48
N VAL A 172 -20.22 8.14 -15.91
CA VAL A 172 -19.40 7.23 -16.73
C VAL A 172 -19.00 7.88 -18.05
N ALA A 173 -19.94 8.61 -18.69
CA ALA A 173 -19.66 9.37 -19.92
C ALA A 173 -18.67 10.51 -19.68
N GLU A 174 -18.88 11.32 -18.63
CA GLU A 174 -17.98 12.40 -18.22
C GLU A 174 -16.56 11.88 -17.91
N ARG A 175 -16.46 10.79 -17.13
CA ARG A 175 -15.19 10.12 -16.82
C ARG A 175 -14.48 9.68 -18.10
N THR A 176 -15.18 9.04 -19.00
CA THR A 176 -14.61 8.55 -20.27
C THR A 176 -14.06 9.70 -21.11
N ALA A 177 -14.86 10.76 -21.28
CA ALA A 177 -14.42 11.97 -21.99
C ALA A 177 -13.21 12.63 -21.33
N TRP A 178 -13.19 12.71 -19.99
CA TRP A 178 -12.05 13.26 -19.24
C TRP A 178 -10.77 12.47 -19.48
N LEU A 179 -10.82 11.14 -19.37
CA LEU A 179 -9.64 10.29 -19.56
C LEU A 179 -9.12 10.26 -21.00
N GLN A 180 -9.97 10.56 -22.00
CA GLN A 180 -9.52 10.68 -23.40
C GLN A 180 -8.63 11.89 -23.65
N VAL A 181 -8.85 12.99 -22.93
CA VAL A 181 -8.08 14.23 -23.11
C VAL A 181 -6.95 14.43 -22.09
N HIS A 182 -6.92 13.61 -21.04
CA HIS A 182 -5.91 13.69 -19.99
C HIS A 182 -5.12 12.37 -19.92
N THR A 183 -4.08 12.29 -20.71
CA THR A 183 -3.20 11.11 -20.75
C THR A 183 -2.26 11.07 -19.58
N VAL A 184 -1.93 9.87 -19.12
CA VAL A 184 -0.97 9.61 -18.03
C VAL A 184 0.10 8.63 -18.49
N THR A 185 1.23 8.62 -17.80
CA THR A 185 2.28 7.64 -17.99
C THR A 185 2.00 6.43 -17.08
N PRO A 186 1.60 5.26 -17.62
CA PRO A 186 1.08 4.14 -16.81
C PRO A 186 2.16 3.18 -16.33
N ASN A 187 3.43 3.45 -16.60
CA ASN A 187 4.55 2.53 -16.36
C ASN A 187 5.45 2.95 -15.18
N GLN A 188 4.88 3.66 -14.21
CA GLN A 188 5.63 4.11 -13.04
C GLN A 188 5.43 3.15 -11.85
N PHE A 189 6.42 3.12 -10.96
CA PHE A 189 6.26 2.42 -9.68
C PHE A 189 5.22 3.12 -8.84
N VAL A 190 4.25 2.37 -8.32
CA VAL A 190 3.33 2.83 -7.28
C VAL A 190 3.35 1.86 -6.11
N HIS A 191 3.29 2.37 -4.89
CA HIS A 191 3.18 1.56 -3.68
C HIS A 191 1.81 0.88 -3.57
N GLY A 192 0.79 1.51 -4.11
CA GLY A 192 -0.59 1.02 -4.18
C GLY A 192 -1.40 1.11 -2.87
N ASN A 193 -0.75 1.37 -1.73
CA ASN A 193 -1.41 1.47 -0.42
C ASN A 193 -0.68 2.46 0.51
N LEU A 194 -0.57 3.74 0.11
CA LEU A 194 0.07 4.80 0.89
C LEU A 194 -0.87 5.37 1.96
N VAL A 195 -1.26 4.52 2.90
CA VAL A 195 -2.03 4.93 4.10
C VAL A 195 -1.09 5.25 5.26
N GLY A 196 -1.58 6.00 6.25
CA GLY A 196 -0.77 6.47 7.38
C GLY A 196 -0.03 5.38 8.16
N GLY A 197 -0.57 4.15 8.25
CA GLY A 197 0.08 3.00 8.87
C GLY A 197 1.26 2.40 8.09
N ASN A 198 1.44 2.76 6.82
CA ASN A 198 2.54 2.27 5.98
C ASN A 198 3.69 3.28 5.83
N LEU A 199 3.50 4.50 6.33
CA LEU A 199 4.51 5.54 6.43
C LEU A 199 5.07 5.55 7.86
N ILE A 200 6.36 5.30 8.02
CA ILE A 200 7.01 5.20 9.33
C ILE A 200 7.98 6.35 9.52
N VAL A 201 7.85 7.05 10.63
CA VAL A 201 8.71 8.18 11.01
C VAL A 201 9.74 7.69 12.04
N THR A 202 10.99 7.66 11.65
CA THR A 202 12.11 7.20 12.48
C THR A 202 13.07 8.36 12.72
N SER A 203 13.15 8.88 13.94
CA SER A 203 14.05 10.01 14.28
C SER A 203 13.93 11.22 13.35
N GLY A 204 12.72 11.49 12.84
CA GLY A 204 12.44 12.60 11.90
C GLY A 204 12.69 12.27 10.43
N GLU A 205 13.10 11.04 10.11
CA GLU A 205 13.20 10.53 8.74
C GLU A 205 12.00 9.66 8.39
N LEU A 206 11.66 9.65 7.11
CA LEU A 206 10.53 8.91 6.56
C LEU A 206 10.94 7.59 5.95
N GLY A 207 10.18 6.55 6.23
CA GLY A 207 10.28 5.25 5.56
C GLY A 207 8.93 4.69 5.13
N LEU A 208 8.97 3.74 4.22
CA LEU A 208 7.80 2.99 3.73
C LEU A 208 7.94 1.50 4.01
N GLN A 209 6.80 0.87 4.28
CA GLN A 209 6.69 -0.57 4.51
C GLN A 209 5.44 -1.15 3.81
N ARG A 210 5.37 -2.49 3.71
CA ARG A 210 4.20 -3.24 3.19
C ARG A 210 3.90 -2.96 1.72
N PHE A 211 4.81 -3.42 0.87
CA PHE A 211 4.76 -3.22 -0.59
C PHE A 211 3.96 -4.30 -1.33
N SER A 212 3.23 -5.16 -0.64
CA SER A 212 2.49 -6.25 -1.29
C SER A 212 1.50 -5.77 -2.36
N ALA A 213 0.94 -4.57 -2.21
CA ALA A 213 0.08 -3.95 -3.21
C ALA A 213 0.85 -3.13 -4.27
N ALA A 214 2.19 -3.08 -4.21
CA ALA A 214 2.96 -2.30 -5.16
C ALA A 214 2.87 -2.90 -6.57
N HIS A 215 2.72 -2.04 -7.57
CA HIS A 215 2.58 -2.44 -8.96
C HIS A 215 3.00 -1.31 -9.91
N GLN A 216 3.00 -1.61 -11.19
CA GLN A 216 3.20 -0.62 -12.24
C GLN A 216 1.87 0.07 -12.55
N ALA A 217 1.82 1.40 -12.41
CA ALA A 217 0.64 2.21 -12.73
C ALA A 217 1.01 3.69 -12.99
N ALA A 218 0.01 4.54 -13.19
CA ALA A 218 0.18 5.98 -13.18
C ALA A 218 0.41 6.49 -11.75
N LYS A 219 1.43 7.32 -11.52
CA LYS A 219 1.78 7.87 -10.19
C LYS A 219 0.62 8.59 -9.51
N GLN A 220 -0.30 9.15 -10.28
CA GLN A 220 -1.48 9.84 -9.78
C GLN A 220 -2.34 8.97 -8.86
N THR A 221 -2.35 7.65 -9.08
CA THR A 221 -3.11 6.71 -8.25
C THR A 221 -2.62 6.64 -6.80
N GLU A 222 -1.36 7.03 -6.53
CA GLU A 222 -0.79 7.13 -5.18
C GLU A 222 -1.37 8.27 -4.36
N LEU A 223 -1.78 9.36 -5.02
CA LEU A 223 -2.26 10.57 -4.34
C LEU A 223 -3.57 10.32 -3.56
N VAL A 224 -4.38 9.38 -4.03
CA VAL A 224 -5.68 9.10 -3.42
C VAL A 224 -5.54 8.58 -1.98
N PRO A 225 -4.86 7.43 -1.71
CA PRO A 225 -4.66 6.97 -0.34
C PRO A 225 -3.78 7.92 0.48
N LEU A 226 -2.85 8.64 -0.16
CA LEU A 226 -1.98 9.57 0.54
C LEU A 226 -2.74 10.80 1.04
N ILE A 227 -3.39 11.53 0.15
CA ILE A 227 -4.02 12.82 0.48
C ILE A 227 -5.34 12.60 1.22
N LEU A 228 -6.18 11.69 0.71
CA LEU A 228 -7.53 11.52 1.26
C LEU A 228 -7.59 10.66 2.54
N GLN A 229 -6.55 9.83 2.80
CA GLN A 229 -6.56 8.92 3.95
C GLN A 229 -5.36 9.15 4.88
N ALA A 230 -4.11 9.19 4.35
CA ALA A 230 -2.93 9.31 5.19
C ALA A 230 -2.76 10.72 5.77
N PHE A 231 -3.01 11.77 4.98
CA PHE A 231 -2.97 13.16 5.48
C PHE A 231 -4.20 13.50 6.30
N ASN A 232 -5.34 12.92 5.99
CA ASN A 232 -6.58 13.08 6.77
C ASN A 232 -6.89 14.54 7.12
N ASP A 233 -6.91 15.40 6.10
CA ASP A 233 -7.15 16.84 6.19
C ASP A 233 -6.09 17.63 7.01
N ASP A 234 -4.92 17.07 7.24
CA ASP A 234 -3.81 17.78 7.89
C ASP A 234 -3.20 18.81 6.94
N THR A 235 -3.55 20.06 7.13
CA THR A 235 -3.13 21.18 6.27
C THR A 235 -1.63 21.44 6.33
N ASP A 236 -0.96 21.15 7.46
CA ASP A 236 0.50 21.32 7.58
C ASP A 236 1.26 20.28 6.76
N LEU A 237 0.81 19.01 6.80
CA LEU A 237 1.35 17.96 5.93
C LEU A 237 1.17 18.32 4.46
N LEU A 238 -0.04 18.71 4.09
CA LEU A 238 -0.39 19.07 2.72
C LEU A 238 0.42 20.26 2.21
N ALA A 239 0.58 21.30 3.02
CA ALA A 239 1.37 22.48 2.67
C ALA A 239 2.84 22.08 2.37
N GLY A 240 3.47 21.31 3.25
CA GLY A 240 4.82 20.83 3.02
C GLY A 240 4.93 19.91 1.79
N PHE A 241 3.96 19.04 1.56
CA PHE A 241 3.91 18.16 0.40
C PHE A 241 3.88 18.95 -0.92
N LYS A 242 3.02 19.97 -1.00
CA LYS A 242 2.90 20.85 -2.18
C LYS A 242 4.21 21.57 -2.55
N GLU A 243 5.08 21.84 -1.60
CA GLU A 243 6.37 22.50 -1.87
C GLU A 243 7.35 21.64 -2.66
N THR A 244 7.23 20.30 -2.57
CA THR A 244 8.27 19.39 -3.12
C THR A 244 7.72 18.33 -4.07
N TYR A 245 6.42 18.05 -4.05
CA TYR A 245 5.82 17.14 -5.01
C TYR A 245 5.75 17.78 -6.40
N GLN A 246 6.37 17.13 -7.40
CA GLN A 246 6.45 17.67 -8.75
C GLN A 246 5.17 17.39 -9.54
N THR A 247 4.35 18.43 -9.66
CA THR A 247 3.13 18.45 -10.47
C THR A 247 2.85 19.88 -10.94
N ASP A 248 2.26 20.03 -12.13
CA ASP A 248 1.77 21.31 -12.63
C ASP A 248 0.40 21.66 -12.07
N ASP A 249 -0.38 20.63 -11.66
CA ASP A 249 -1.75 20.76 -11.17
C ASP A 249 -2.12 19.57 -10.26
N LEU A 250 -2.05 19.78 -8.94
CA LEU A 250 -2.33 18.74 -7.97
C LEU A 250 -3.82 18.34 -7.92
N GLU A 251 -4.73 19.28 -8.19
CA GLU A 251 -6.18 18.98 -8.24
C GLU A 251 -6.48 18.03 -9.39
N LYS A 252 -5.94 18.33 -10.56
CA LYS A 252 -6.05 17.48 -11.74
C LYS A 252 -5.42 16.11 -11.51
N ASP A 253 -4.23 16.06 -10.93
CA ASP A 253 -3.53 14.79 -10.66
C ASP A 253 -4.31 13.93 -9.65
N LEU A 254 -4.88 14.52 -8.60
CA LEU A 254 -5.69 13.79 -7.62
C LEU A 254 -6.99 13.26 -8.27
N LEU A 255 -7.64 14.07 -9.11
CA LEU A 255 -8.80 13.62 -9.88
C LEU A 255 -8.46 12.45 -10.80
N LEU A 256 -7.37 12.55 -11.57
CA LEU A 256 -6.88 11.46 -12.41
C LEU A 256 -6.63 10.19 -11.57
N GLY A 257 -6.00 10.34 -10.41
CA GLY A 257 -5.81 9.23 -9.49
C GLY A 257 -7.11 8.54 -9.11
N LEU A 258 -8.15 9.29 -8.73
CA LEU A 258 -9.49 8.76 -8.43
C LEU A 258 -10.11 8.03 -9.63
N LEU A 259 -10.06 8.64 -10.81
CA LEU A 259 -10.70 8.11 -12.02
C LEU A 259 -9.99 6.87 -12.58
N LEU A 260 -8.72 6.64 -12.24
CA LEU A 260 -7.92 5.50 -12.71
C LEU A 260 -7.94 4.31 -11.74
N ARG A 261 -8.27 4.52 -10.46
CA ARG A 261 -8.23 3.46 -9.46
C ARG A 261 -9.41 2.49 -9.59
N VAL A 262 -9.15 1.24 -9.23
CA VAL A 262 -10.20 0.18 -9.17
C VAL A 262 -11.26 0.51 -8.12
N ASP A 263 -10.83 1.02 -6.96
CA ASP A 263 -11.70 1.46 -5.86
C ASP A 263 -12.19 2.91 -6.01
N GLY A 264 -11.96 3.53 -7.18
CA GLY A 264 -12.38 4.90 -7.48
C GLY A 264 -13.86 5.18 -7.22
N PRO A 265 -14.80 4.34 -7.65
CA PRO A 265 -16.22 4.53 -7.37
C PRO A 265 -16.54 4.63 -5.89
N GLN A 266 -15.99 3.73 -5.06
CA GLN A 266 -16.19 3.74 -3.61
C GLN A 266 -15.56 4.98 -2.96
N GLN A 267 -14.37 5.40 -3.41
CA GLN A 267 -13.72 6.61 -2.91
C GLN A 267 -14.55 7.86 -3.25
N ILE A 268 -15.09 7.93 -4.47
CA ILE A 268 -15.95 9.05 -4.92
C ILE A 268 -17.26 9.09 -4.11
N GLN A 269 -17.90 7.94 -3.89
CA GLN A 269 -19.09 7.86 -3.06
C GLN A 269 -18.82 8.28 -1.61
N ALA A 270 -17.66 7.93 -1.07
CA ALA A 270 -17.26 8.35 0.27
C ALA A 270 -17.00 9.88 0.38
N LEU A 271 -16.45 10.48 -0.68
CA LEU A 271 -16.20 11.92 -0.76
C LEU A 271 -17.48 12.72 -0.97
N HIS A 272 -18.44 12.17 -1.69
CA HIS A 272 -19.70 12.80 -2.04
C HIS A 272 -20.87 11.87 -1.74
N PRO A 273 -21.26 11.73 -0.46
CA PRO A 273 -22.40 10.89 -0.08
C PRO A 273 -23.71 11.55 -0.50
N GLY A 274 -24.23 11.18 -1.65
CA GLY A 274 -25.49 11.69 -2.22
C GLY A 274 -25.53 11.51 -3.72
N ALA A 275 -26.73 11.38 -4.28
CA ALA A 275 -26.96 11.27 -5.71
C ALA A 275 -27.62 12.53 -6.25
N PRO A 276 -27.39 12.87 -7.54
CA PRO A 276 -26.45 12.29 -8.48
C PRO A 276 -25.03 12.85 -8.31
N VAL A 277 -24.02 11.99 -8.50
CA VAL A 277 -22.61 12.40 -8.52
C VAL A 277 -22.28 12.92 -9.93
N THR A 278 -21.67 14.10 -10.03
CA THR A 278 -21.14 14.65 -11.28
C THR A 278 -19.63 14.84 -11.16
N LEU A 279 -18.91 14.84 -12.27
CA LEU A 279 -17.47 15.09 -12.25
C LEU A 279 -17.14 16.47 -11.66
N ALA A 280 -17.97 17.49 -11.97
CA ALA A 280 -17.81 18.84 -11.41
C ALA A 280 -17.98 18.86 -9.89
N ALA A 281 -18.90 18.10 -9.32
CA ALA A 281 -19.06 17.98 -7.88
C ALA A 281 -17.83 17.32 -7.22
N VAL A 282 -17.27 16.28 -7.83
CA VAL A 282 -16.04 15.64 -7.35
C VAL A 282 -14.86 16.62 -7.41
N GLN A 283 -14.72 17.39 -8.50
CA GLN A 283 -13.68 18.43 -8.62
C GLN A 283 -13.80 19.48 -7.51
N GLN A 284 -15.01 19.93 -7.21
CA GLN A 284 -15.23 20.90 -6.13
C GLN A 284 -14.81 20.35 -4.76
N VAL A 285 -15.11 19.08 -4.47
CA VAL A 285 -14.68 18.45 -3.21
C VAL A 285 -13.16 18.33 -3.16
N ILE A 286 -12.51 17.95 -4.27
CA ILE A 286 -11.04 17.89 -4.36
C ILE A 286 -10.44 19.27 -4.08
N ALA A 287 -10.93 20.33 -4.71
CA ALA A 287 -10.42 21.69 -4.50
C ALA A 287 -10.55 22.11 -3.02
N GLN A 288 -11.66 21.78 -2.36
CA GLN A 288 -11.86 22.03 -0.94
C GLN A 288 -10.89 21.26 -0.05
N ARG A 289 -10.58 20.00 -0.38
CA ARG A 289 -9.61 19.17 0.36
C ARG A 289 -8.17 19.63 0.18
N LEU A 290 -7.90 20.31 -0.90
CA LEU A 290 -6.57 20.83 -1.23
C LEU A 290 -6.39 22.32 -0.84
N SER A 291 -7.41 23.02 -0.40
CA SER A 291 -7.30 24.39 0.08
C SER A 291 -6.70 24.43 1.48
#